data_943cbf0989fd508c3910ba963894d66c
#
_entry.id   943cbf0989fd508c3910ba963894d66c
#
_cell.length_a   1.000
_cell.length_b   1.000
_cell.length_c   1.000
_cell.angle_alpha   90.00
_cell.angle_beta   90.00
_cell.angle_gamma   90.00
#
_symmetry.space_group_name_H-M   'P 1'
#
loop_
_entity.id
_entity.type
_entity.pdbx_description
1 polymer ?
#
loop_
_entity_poly.entity_id
_entity_poly.type
_entity_poly.pdbx_seq_one_letter_code
_entity_poly.pdbx_strand_id
1 'polypeptide(L)'
;MQTLDQTRVEAFAGQIATEVGAALNAALVTVGDQLGLYRAMADAQPIRADELAARTKTHDRYVREWLNAQAAGGFVTYDSGEDSYTLPAEHAFILADESSPVAMAGIFQAATAVMDGRARVAERFRTGDGVGWHEHHDGLFCGTERSFGANYRMHLVAEWLPALTGVVEKLERGGRVADVGCGHGASTILMAQAFPASTFTGIDVHAESIVTARARAHDAGVSDRVAFEVADATGFGGSRYDLIAFFDALHDLGDPVGAARHARAALADGGSCMLVEPFAGDRIEDNLNPVGRMYYGFSTLVCTPGSLSQPGRAGLGTQAGEARLREVMLEGGFGSVRRAAETPLNLVLEARA
;
A
#
# COMPACT_ATOMS: atom_id res chain seq x y z
N MET A 1 -37.89 -2.16 28.54
CA MET A 1 -37.15 -1.37 27.54
C MET A 1 -35.97 -0.76 28.24
N GLN A 2 -34.77 -0.95 27.71
CA GLN A 2 -33.55 -0.33 28.24
C GLN A 2 -33.66 1.20 28.02
N THR A 3 -33.50 2.00 29.08
CA THR A 3 -33.51 3.46 28.96
C THR A 3 -32.23 3.90 28.24
N LEU A 4 -32.38 4.53 27.09
CA LEU A 4 -31.22 5.04 26.33
C LEU A 4 -30.66 6.28 27.03
N ASP A 5 -29.33 6.36 27.09
CA ASP A 5 -28.63 7.55 27.52
C ASP A 5 -28.56 8.54 26.32
N GLN A 6 -29.32 9.61 26.42
CA GLN A 6 -29.46 10.60 25.36
C GLN A 6 -28.12 11.24 24.97
N THR A 7 -27.23 11.50 25.94
CA THR A 7 -25.90 12.08 25.68
C THR A 7 -25.03 11.14 24.80
N ARG A 8 -25.11 9.85 25.09
CA ARG A 8 -24.39 8.85 24.29
C ARG A 8 -24.97 8.71 22.88
N VAL A 9 -26.30 8.82 22.73
CA VAL A 9 -26.96 8.83 21.40
C VAL A 9 -26.50 10.02 20.58
N GLU A 10 -26.48 11.22 21.16
CA GLU A 10 -26.05 12.45 20.47
C GLU A 10 -24.56 12.40 20.10
N ALA A 11 -23.70 11.93 20.99
CA ALA A 11 -22.28 11.74 20.73
C ALA A 11 -22.04 10.78 19.56
N PHE A 12 -22.73 9.65 19.54
CA PHE A 12 -22.60 8.68 18.45
C PHE A 12 -23.18 9.18 17.12
N ALA A 13 -24.28 9.94 17.15
CA ALA A 13 -24.81 10.59 15.95
C ALA A 13 -23.81 11.61 15.35
N GLY A 14 -23.12 12.37 16.20
CA GLY A 14 -22.02 13.27 15.77
C GLY A 14 -20.85 12.50 15.14
N GLN A 15 -20.48 11.36 15.74
CA GLN A 15 -19.47 10.48 15.15
C GLN A 15 -19.90 9.96 13.77
N ILE A 16 -21.14 9.51 13.61
CA ILE A 16 -21.65 9.04 12.29
C ILE A 16 -21.59 10.16 11.24
N ALA A 17 -21.94 11.40 11.61
CA ALA A 17 -21.82 12.52 10.67
C ALA A 17 -20.37 12.75 10.20
N THR A 18 -19.41 12.65 11.12
CA THR A 18 -17.97 12.73 10.80
C THR A 18 -17.55 11.58 9.86
N GLU A 19 -17.99 10.36 10.13
CA GLU A 19 -17.67 9.19 9.29
C GLU A 19 -18.23 9.30 7.88
N VAL A 20 -19.47 9.73 7.74
CA VAL A 20 -20.10 9.96 6.42
C VAL A 20 -19.37 11.08 5.68
N GLY A 21 -19.03 12.17 6.38
CA GLY A 21 -18.22 13.24 5.81
C GLY A 21 -16.86 12.76 5.30
N ALA A 22 -16.15 11.95 6.08
CA ALA A 22 -14.87 11.37 5.68
C ALA A 22 -14.98 10.43 4.47
N ALA A 23 -16.03 9.59 4.42
CA ALA A 23 -16.27 8.71 3.29
C ALA A 23 -16.55 9.49 1.99
N LEU A 24 -17.33 10.56 2.05
CA LEU A 24 -17.58 11.44 0.89
C LEU A 24 -16.32 12.21 0.51
N ASN A 25 -15.56 12.68 1.50
CA ASN A 25 -14.30 13.39 1.25
C ASN A 25 -13.27 12.51 0.54
N ALA A 26 -13.22 11.21 0.80
CA ALA A 26 -12.33 10.30 0.08
C ALA A 26 -12.55 10.38 -1.46
N ALA A 27 -13.81 10.39 -1.90
CA ALA A 27 -14.14 10.59 -3.32
C ALA A 27 -13.73 11.99 -3.81
N LEU A 28 -13.95 13.04 -3.01
CA LEU A 28 -13.58 14.40 -3.38
C LEU A 28 -12.07 14.59 -3.46
N VAL A 29 -11.28 13.93 -2.60
CA VAL A 29 -9.81 13.92 -2.71
C VAL A 29 -9.39 13.28 -4.03
N THR A 30 -9.98 12.14 -4.39
CA THR A 30 -9.68 11.47 -5.68
C THR A 30 -10.05 12.37 -6.88
N VAL A 31 -11.19 13.06 -6.84
CA VAL A 31 -11.58 14.03 -7.88
C VAL A 31 -10.57 15.19 -7.95
N GLY A 32 -10.17 15.75 -6.81
CA GLY A 32 -9.19 16.84 -6.75
C GLY A 32 -7.82 16.46 -7.29
N ASP A 33 -7.37 15.23 -6.99
CA ASP A 33 -6.13 14.68 -7.52
C ASP A 33 -6.19 14.48 -9.03
N GLN A 34 -7.23 13.81 -9.54
CA GLN A 34 -7.43 13.56 -10.97
C GLN A 34 -7.50 14.85 -11.82
N LEU A 35 -8.16 15.87 -11.30
CA LEU A 35 -8.29 17.17 -11.97
C LEU A 35 -7.11 18.10 -11.73
N GLY A 36 -6.13 17.72 -10.88
CA GLY A 36 -4.96 18.52 -10.57
C GLY A 36 -5.25 19.74 -9.69
N LEU A 37 -6.38 19.75 -8.95
CA LEU A 37 -6.77 20.88 -8.11
C LEU A 37 -5.74 21.14 -7.00
N TYR A 38 -5.29 20.08 -6.30
CA TYR A 38 -4.23 20.21 -5.29
C TYR A 38 -2.91 20.69 -5.89
N ARG A 39 -2.50 20.15 -7.04
CA ARG A 39 -1.28 20.59 -7.71
C ARG A 39 -1.33 22.06 -8.13
N ALA A 40 -2.48 22.53 -8.56
CA ALA A 40 -2.67 23.96 -8.91
C ALA A 40 -2.64 24.91 -7.72
N MET A 41 -2.76 24.37 -6.48
CA MET A 41 -2.69 25.11 -5.20
C MET A 41 -1.36 24.85 -4.46
N ALA A 42 -0.41 24.11 -5.03
CA ALA A 42 0.80 23.66 -4.33
C ALA A 42 1.78 24.80 -4.00
N ASP A 43 1.59 26.00 -4.55
CA ASP A 43 2.35 27.20 -4.22
C ASP A 43 1.98 27.79 -2.86
N ALA A 44 1.00 27.21 -2.16
CA ALA A 44 0.47 27.65 -0.87
C ALA A 44 0.00 29.12 -0.85
N GLN A 45 -0.34 29.69 -2.02
CA GLN A 45 -0.88 31.04 -2.12
C GLN A 45 -2.42 31.01 -2.04
N PRO A 46 -3.04 32.06 -1.43
CA PRO A 46 -4.49 32.21 -1.48
C PRO A 46 -5.00 32.24 -2.93
N ILE A 47 -6.08 31.52 -3.20
CA ILE A 47 -6.70 31.46 -4.52
C ILE A 47 -8.22 31.47 -4.39
N ARG A 48 -8.90 32.14 -5.32
CA ARG A 48 -10.36 32.15 -5.41
C ARG A 48 -10.83 30.96 -6.25
N ALA A 49 -12.10 30.56 -6.06
CA ALA A 49 -12.67 29.40 -6.77
C ALA A 49 -12.67 29.57 -8.29
N ASP A 50 -12.96 30.76 -8.79
CA ASP A 50 -12.94 31.07 -10.21
C ASP A 50 -11.54 31.05 -10.82
N GLU A 51 -10.52 31.50 -10.07
CA GLU A 51 -9.12 31.45 -10.48
C GLU A 51 -8.60 30.00 -10.54
N LEU A 52 -8.93 29.17 -9.52
CA LEU A 52 -8.56 27.76 -9.52
C LEU A 52 -9.24 27.01 -10.68
N ALA A 53 -10.51 27.30 -10.93
CA ALA A 53 -11.25 26.73 -12.04
C ALA A 53 -10.60 27.09 -13.39
N ALA A 54 -10.18 28.33 -13.56
CA ALA A 54 -9.48 28.78 -14.77
C ALA A 54 -8.12 28.09 -14.94
N ARG A 55 -7.31 27.95 -13.85
CA ARG A 55 -6.00 27.24 -13.87
C ARG A 55 -6.14 25.77 -14.28
N THR A 56 -7.20 25.11 -13.81
CA THR A 56 -7.41 23.66 -14.00
C THR A 56 -8.35 23.33 -15.16
N LYS A 57 -8.88 24.34 -15.85
CA LYS A 57 -9.88 24.21 -16.94
C LYS A 57 -11.13 23.44 -16.49
N THR A 58 -11.59 23.72 -15.30
CA THR A 58 -12.78 23.14 -14.69
C THR A 58 -13.89 24.20 -14.54
N HIS A 59 -15.05 23.81 -14.04
CA HIS A 59 -16.20 24.72 -13.86
C HIS A 59 -16.17 25.32 -12.44
N ASP A 60 -16.25 26.64 -12.33
CA ASP A 60 -16.14 27.43 -11.09
C ASP A 60 -17.12 27.00 -9.99
N ARG A 61 -18.37 26.70 -10.36
CA ARG A 61 -19.39 26.26 -9.38
C ARG A 61 -19.02 24.92 -8.72
N TYR A 62 -18.46 23.96 -9.46
CA TYR A 62 -18.00 22.70 -8.91
C TYR A 62 -16.74 22.88 -8.06
N VAL A 63 -15.80 23.71 -8.50
CA VAL A 63 -14.58 24.00 -7.75
C VAL A 63 -14.90 24.68 -6.43
N ARG A 64 -15.85 25.65 -6.41
CA ARG A 64 -16.29 26.30 -5.17
C ARG A 64 -16.89 25.30 -4.18
N GLU A 65 -17.75 24.40 -4.66
CA GLU A 65 -18.35 23.36 -3.79
C GLU A 65 -17.29 22.40 -3.24
N TRP A 66 -16.36 22.01 -4.11
CA TRP A 66 -15.23 21.18 -3.71
C TRP A 66 -14.35 21.87 -2.66
N LEU A 67 -13.97 23.13 -2.86
CA LEU A 67 -13.18 23.90 -1.92
C LEU A 67 -13.90 24.06 -0.57
N ASN A 68 -15.22 24.31 -0.57
CA ASN A 68 -16.01 24.38 0.65
C ASN A 68 -15.97 23.05 1.43
N ALA A 69 -16.11 21.92 0.72
CA ALA A 69 -16.00 20.60 1.34
C ALA A 69 -14.60 20.34 1.88
N GLN A 70 -13.56 20.71 1.13
CA GLN A 70 -12.16 20.58 1.59
C GLN A 70 -11.88 21.48 2.81
N ALA A 71 -12.42 22.68 2.85
CA ALA A 71 -12.28 23.58 4.00
C ALA A 71 -13.03 23.04 5.24
N ALA A 72 -14.25 22.53 5.06
CA ALA A 72 -15.01 21.89 6.11
C ALA A 72 -14.31 20.64 6.68
N GLY A 73 -13.56 19.92 5.84
CA GLY A 73 -12.73 18.77 6.22
C GLY A 73 -11.34 19.13 6.76
N GLY A 74 -10.96 20.41 6.76
CA GLY A 74 -9.64 20.85 7.22
C GLY A 74 -8.49 20.57 6.25
N PHE A 75 -8.77 20.25 4.98
CA PHE A 75 -7.75 20.00 3.95
C PHE A 75 -7.20 21.28 3.35
N VAL A 76 -8.02 22.33 3.27
CA VAL A 76 -7.63 23.69 2.89
C VAL A 76 -8.11 24.67 3.96
N THR A 77 -7.50 25.84 4.04
CA THR A 77 -7.99 26.95 4.88
C THR A 77 -8.85 27.90 4.04
N TYR A 78 -9.83 28.56 4.68
CA TYR A 78 -10.70 29.55 4.05
C TYR A 78 -10.57 30.91 4.76
N ASP A 79 -10.33 31.95 3.98
CA ASP A 79 -10.36 33.33 4.43
C ASP A 79 -11.68 34.01 4.00
N SER A 80 -12.55 34.29 4.96
CA SER A 80 -13.85 34.93 4.72
C SER A 80 -13.74 36.41 4.33
N GLY A 81 -12.62 37.08 4.61
CA GLY A 81 -12.41 38.49 4.24
C GLY A 81 -12.11 38.66 2.76
N GLU A 82 -11.34 37.73 2.20
CA GLU A 82 -10.89 37.75 0.79
C GLU A 82 -11.65 36.75 -0.10
N ASP A 83 -12.58 35.97 0.45
CA ASP A 83 -13.28 34.86 -0.22
C ASP A 83 -12.28 33.94 -0.95
N SER A 84 -11.20 33.54 -0.26
CA SER A 84 -10.09 32.80 -0.83
C SER A 84 -9.76 31.54 -0.01
N TYR A 85 -9.11 30.58 -0.68
CA TYR A 85 -8.71 29.31 -0.09
C TYR A 85 -7.20 29.11 -0.24
N THR A 86 -6.59 28.49 0.74
CA THR A 86 -5.16 28.15 0.70
C THR A 86 -4.98 26.68 1.03
N LEU A 87 -4.23 25.96 0.21
CA LEU A 87 -3.70 24.64 0.57
C LEU A 87 -2.41 24.88 1.37
N PRO A 88 -2.36 24.56 2.69
CA PRO A 88 -1.13 24.69 3.46
C PRO A 88 0.02 23.91 2.83
N ALA A 89 1.25 24.41 2.95
CA ALA A 89 2.43 23.77 2.34
C ALA A 89 2.61 22.32 2.82
N GLU A 90 2.33 22.04 4.08
CA GLU A 90 2.38 20.69 4.66
C GLU A 90 1.33 19.76 4.04
N HIS A 91 0.13 20.28 3.74
CA HIS A 91 -0.91 19.51 3.07
C HIS A 91 -0.59 19.31 1.59
N ALA A 92 -0.01 20.31 0.93
CA ALA A 92 0.47 20.20 -0.45
C ALA A 92 1.56 19.13 -0.58
N PHE A 93 2.48 19.04 0.38
CA PHE A 93 3.53 18.02 0.45
C PHE A 93 2.98 16.58 0.52
N ILE A 94 1.78 16.40 1.08
CA ILE A 94 1.11 15.10 1.22
C ILE A 94 0.20 14.79 0.03
N LEU A 95 -0.51 15.80 -0.51
CA LEU A 95 -1.60 15.59 -1.48
C LEU A 95 -1.24 15.97 -2.92
N ALA A 96 -0.26 16.87 -3.11
CA ALA A 96 0.06 17.43 -4.43
C ALA A 96 1.42 17.00 -4.98
N ASP A 97 2.34 16.57 -4.13
CA ASP A 97 3.70 16.19 -4.51
C ASP A 97 3.86 14.66 -4.57
N GLU A 98 3.81 14.11 -5.77
CA GLU A 98 4.03 12.66 -6.01
C GLU A 98 5.47 12.20 -5.66
N SER A 99 6.44 13.12 -5.59
CA SER A 99 7.81 12.80 -5.20
C SER A 99 8.00 12.79 -3.68
N SER A 100 7.04 13.32 -2.94
CA SER A 100 7.05 13.33 -1.48
C SER A 100 7.10 11.90 -0.93
N PRO A 101 7.97 11.64 0.05
CA PRO A 101 8.02 10.33 0.71
C PRO A 101 6.76 10.00 1.52
N VAL A 102 5.95 11.00 1.81
CA VAL A 102 4.68 10.88 2.54
C VAL A 102 3.46 11.20 1.66
N ALA A 103 3.60 11.06 0.32
CA ALA A 103 2.49 11.24 -0.61
C ALA A 103 1.36 10.25 -0.30
N MET A 104 0.15 10.75 -0.07
CA MET A 104 -1.00 9.92 0.34
C MET A 104 -2.21 10.02 -0.61
N ALA A 105 -2.15 10.75 -1.71
CA ALA A 105 -3.25 10.82 -2.66
C ALA A 105 -3.63 9.44 -3.22
N GLY A 106 -2.64 8.55 -3.40
CA GLY A 106 -2.85 7.17 -3.87
C GLY A 106 -3.72 6.33 -2.94
N ILE A 107 -3.64 6.50 -1.60
CA ILE A 107 -4.46 5.71 -0.67
C ILE A 107 -5.94 6.04 -0.79
N PHE A 108 -6.28 7.30 -1.09
CA PHE A 108 -7.67 7.70 -1.37
C PHE A 108 -8.18 7.09 -2.68
N GLN A 109 -7.32 7.01 -3.70
CA GLN A 109 -7.64 6.32 -4.96
C GLN A 109 -7.91 4.84 -4.74
N ALA A 110 -7.06 4.14 -3.96
CA ALA A 110 -7.27 2.75 -3.60
C ALA A 110 -8.56 2.57 -2.79
N ALA A 111 -8.78 3.39 -1.76
CA ALA A 111 -9.95 3.29 -0.90
C ALA A 111 -11.27 3.50 -1.67
N THR A 112 -11.33 4.47 -2.58
CA THR A 112 -12.54 4.70 -3.40
C THR A 112 -12.78 3.56 -4.39
N ALA A 113 -11.72 3.03 -5.02
CA ALA A 113 -11.82 1.88 -5.91
C ALA A 113 -12.35 0.62 -5.22
N VAL A 114 -11.94 0.39 -3.96
CA VAL A 114 -12.41 -0.74 -3.15
C VAL A 114 -13.91 -0.62 -2.83
N MET A 115 -14.43 0.59 -2.62
CA MET A 115 -15.84 0.82 -2.32
C MET A 115 -16.77 0.37 -3.46
N ASP A 116 -16.30 0.35 -4.71
CA ASP A 116 -17.08 -0.15 -5.86
C ASP A 116 -17.35 -1.66 -5.76
N GLY A 117 -16.45 -2.42 -5.15
CA GLY A 117 -16.58 -3.87 -4.92
C GLY A 117 -17.47 -4.28 -3.75
N ARG A 118 -17.99 -3.34 -2.94
CA ARG A 118 -18.69 -3.63 -1.66
C ARG A 118 -19.85 -4.61 -1.76
N ALA A 119 -20.61 -4.60 -2.86
CA ALA A 119 -21.74 -5.53 -3.03
C ALA A 119 -21.26 -6.98 -3.19
N ARG A 120 -20.16 -7.19 -3.91
CA ARG A 120 -19.51 -8.48 -4.08
C ARG A 120 -18.98 -8.99 -2.74
N VAL A 121 -18.27 -8.14 -1.99
CA VAL A 121 -17.76 -8.50 -0.66
C VAL A 121 -18.92 -8.87 0.29
N ALA A 122 -20.04 -8.12 0.28
CA ALA A 122 -21.21 -8.46 1.08
C ALA A 122 -21.79 -9.86 0.75
N GLU A 123 -21.72 -10.28 -0.52
CA GLU A 123 -22.08 -11.67 -0.90
C GLU A 123 -21.08 -12.67 -0.29
N ARG A 124 -19.77 -12.38 -0.33
CA ARG A 124 -18.73 -13.26 0.23
C ARG A 124 -18.82 -13.42 1.74
N PHE A 125 -19.32 -12.44 2.46
CA PHE A 125 -19.65 -12.59 3.89
C PHE A 125 -20.68 -13.72 4.16
N ARG A 126 -21.53 -14.07 3.20
CA ARG A 126 -22.51 -15.14 3.33
C ARG A 126 -21.96 -16.49 2.90
N THR A 127 -21.18 -16.52 1.81
CA THR A 127 -20.72 -17.77 1.20
C THR A 127 -19.37 -18.23 1.78
N GLY A 128 -18.56 -17.34 2.33
CA GLY A 128 -17.20 -17.61 2.75
C GLY A 128 -16.21 -17.69 1.59
N ASP A 129 -16.65 -17.43 0.34
CA ASP A 129 -15.74 -17.40 -0.82
C ASP A 129 -14.86 -16.15 -0.80
N GLY A 130 -13.79 -16.16 -1.59
CA GLY A 130 -12.93 -15.01 -1.77
C GLY A 130 -13.35 -14.07 -2.92
N VAL A 131 -12.58 -13.00 -3.09
CA VAL A 131 -12.60 -12.12 -4.26
C VAL A 131 -11.16 -12.03 -4.76
N GLY A 132 -10.91 -12.51 -5.97
CA GLY A 132 -9.57 -12.51 -6.55
C GLY A 132 -9.06 -11.11 -6.83
N TRP A 133 -7.74 -10.95 -6.79
CA TRP A 133 -7.10 -9.66 -7.06
C TRP A 133 -7.57 -9.05 -8.39
N HIS A 134 -7.60 -9.85 -9.44
CA HIS A 134 -8.05 -9.47 -10.78
C HIS A 134 -9.54 -9.07 -10.89
N GLU A 135 -10.33 -9.28 -9.86
CA GLU A 135 -11.74 -8.91 -9.82
C GLU A 135 -11.96 -7.48 -9.30
N HIS A 136 -10.91 -6.84 -8.79
CA HIS A 136 -11.00 -5.46 -8.30
C HIS A 136 -10.88 -4.44 -9.44
N HIS A 137 -11.30 -3.21 -9.15
CA HIS A 137 -11.18 -2.08 -10.08
C HIS A 137 -9.72 -1.65 -10.22
N ASP A 138 -9.29 -1.26 -11.43
CA ASP A 138 -7.90 -0.83 -11.74
C ASP A 138 -7.38 0.28 -10.83
N GLY A 139 -8.27 1.13 -10.34
CA GLY A 139 -7.93 2.17 -9.36
C GLY A 139 -7.32 1.65 -8.06
N LEU A 140 -7.59 0.39 -7.67
CA LEU A 140 -6.95 -0.26 -6.54
C LEU A 140 -5.47 -0.49 -6.83
N PHE A 141 -5.12 -1.06 -7.97
CA PHE A 141 -3.74 -1.37 -8.35
C PHE A 141 -2.88 -0.10 -8.46
N CYS A 142 -3.41 0.90 -9.17
CA CYS A 142 -2.73 2.19 -9.33
C CYS A 142 -2.58 2.92 -7.99
N GLY A 143 -3.64 2.95 -7.17
CA GLY A 143 -3.63 3.64 -5.88
C GLY A 143 -2.70 2.99 -4.87
N THR A 144 -2.69 1.65 -4.81
CA THR A 144 -1.78 0.86 -3.97
C THR A 144 -0.33 1.14 -4.32
N GLU A 145 0.01 1.08 -5.61
CA GLU A 145 1.36 1.36 -6.07
C GLU A 145 1.80 2.80 -5.77
N ARG A 146 0.96 3.81 -6.03
CA ARG A 146 1.29 5.20 -5.72
C ARG A 146 1.59 5.39 -4.23
N SER A 147 0.81 4.73 -3.37
CA SER A 147 0.97 4.80 -1.91
C SER A 147 2.25 4.11 -1.44
N PHE A 148 2.44 2.86 -1.82
CA PHE A 148 3.62 2.10 -1.39
C PHE A 148 4.89 2.58 -2.07
N GLY A 149 4.83 3.01 -3.33
CA GLY A 149 5.98 3.53 -4.06
C GLY A 149 6.63 4.74 -3.38
N ALA A 150 5.86 5.63 -2.75
CA ALA A 150 6.39 6.74 -1.96
C ALA A 150 7.20 6.22 -0.74
N ASN A 151 6.63 5.28 -0.01
CA ASN A 151 7.25 4.66 1.16
C ASN A 151 8.52 3.87 0.79
N TYR A 152 8.49 3.11 -0.32
CA TYR A 152 9.66 2.37 -0.80
C TYR A 152 10.80 3.31 -1.21
N ARG A 153 10.51 4.41 -1.92
CA ARG A 153 11.54 5.41 -2.27
C ARG A 153 12.24 5.99 -1.05
N MET A 154 11.51 6.19 0.04
CA MET A 154 12.05 6.74 1.28
C MET A 154 12.91 5.72 2.02
N HIS A 155 12.40 4.52 2.23
CA HIS A 155 12.94 3.61 3.25
C HIS A 155 13.70 2.41 2.68
N LEU A 156 13.32 1.89 1.49
CA LEU A 156 13.80 0.59 0.99
C LEU A 156 15.33 0.52 0.94
N VAL A 157 15.96 1.44 0.22
CA VAL A 157 17.41 1.42 0.01
C VAL A 157 18.17 2.06 1.17
N ALA A 158 17.59 3.11 1.77
CA ALA A 158 18.27 3.87 2.81
C ALA A 158 18.21 3.23 4.20
N GLU A 159 17.17 2.46 4.49
CA GLU A 159 16.91 1.97 5.84
C GLU A 159 16.67 0.46 5.89
N TRP A 160 15.73 -0.08 5.07
CA TRP A 160 15.30 -1.47 5.22
C TRP A 160 16.35 -2.47 4.77
N LEU A 161 16.95 -2.29 3.60
CA LEU A 161 18.03 -3.18 3.12
C LEU A 161 19.26 -3.13 4.02
N PRO A 162 19.75 -1.96 4.50
CA PRO A 162 20.84 -1.89 5.47
C PRO A 162 20.56 -2.53 6.83
N ALA A 163 19.28 -2.61 7.23
CA ALA A 163 18.88 -3.27 8.47
C ALA A 163 18.99 -4.80 8.42
N LEU A 164 19.10 -5.38 7.21
CA LEU A 164 19.29 -6.81 7.00
C LEU A 164 20.77 -7.21 7.11
N THR A 165 21.01 -8.42 7.57
CA THR A 165 22.36 -8.90 7.84
C THR A 165 23.16 -9.19 6.57
N GLY A 166 24.11 -8.32 6.22
CA GLY A 166 25.05 -8.50 5.10
C GLY A 166 24.42 -8.50 3.71
N VAL A 167 23.19 -7.98 3.58
CA VAL A 167 22.46 -7.96 2.30
C VAL A 167 23.05 -6.90 1.39
N VAL A 168 23.28 -5.67 1.87
CA VAL A 168 23.80 -4.57 1.06
C VAL A 168 25.14 -4.96 0.42
N GLU A 169 26.07 -5.51 1.19
CA GLU A 169 27.39 -5.93 0.71
C GLU A 169 27.31 -7.04 -0.35
N LYS A 170 26.28 -7.90 -0.30
CA LYS A 170 26.04 -8.90 -1.33
C LYS A 170 25.51 -8.25 -2.60
N LEU A 171 24.55 -7.35 -2.48
CA LEU A 171 23.95 -6.65 -3.62
C LEU A 171 24.96 -5.74 -4.33
N GLU A 172 25.84 -5.09 -3.60
CA GLU A 172 26.94 -4.28 -4.18
C GLU A 172 27.93 -5.14 -5.01
N ARG A 173 28.14 -6.42 -4.60
CA ARG A 173 29.04 -7.35 -5.28
C ARG A 173 28.39 -8.16 -6.40
N GLY A 174 27.09 -8.03 -6.62
CA GLY A 174 26.39 -8.75 -7.67
C GLY A 174 25.49 -9.88 -7.16
N GLY A 175 24.62 -9.59 -6.21
CA GLY A 175 23.64 -10.53 -5.64
C GLY A 175 22.47 -10.83 -6.58
N ARG A 176 21.73 -11.88 -6.25
CA ARG A 176 20.50 -12.28 -6.93
C ARG A 176 19.30 -12.03 -6.01
N VAL A 177 18.29 -11.32 -6.50
CA VAL A 177 17.10 -10.94 -5.74
C VAL A 177 15.84 -11.48 -6.39
N ALA A 178 14.93 -12.04 -5.59
CA ALA A 178 13.55 -12.29 -5.99
C ALA A 178 12.62 -11.37 -5.19
N ASP A 179 11.69 -10.73 -5.88
CA ASP A 179 10.63 -9.87 -5.34
C ASP A 179 9.28 -10.55 -5.61
N VAL A 180 8.69 -11.15 -4.58
CA VAL A 180 7.52 -12.02 -4.69
C VAL A 180 6.25 -11.25 -4.33
N GLY A 181 5.31 -11.17 -5.26
CA GLY A 181 4.17 -10.26 -5.21
C GLY A 181 4.57 -8.85 -5.65
N CYS A 182 5.41 -8.75 -6.70
CA CYS A 182 6.04 -7.49 -7.11
C CYS A 182 5.06 -6.47 -7.73
N GLY A 183 3.84 -6.86 -8.05
CA GLY A 183 2.85 -6.00 -8.70
C GLY A 183 3.41 -5.32 -9.96
N HIS A 184 3.35 -4.01 -10.01
CA HIS A 184 3.90 -3.20 -11.12
C HIS A 184 5.43 -2.99 -11.06
N GLY A 185 6.15 -3.69 -10.16
CA GLY A 185 7.61 -3.72 -10.09
C GLY A 185 8.29 -2.53 -9.42
N ALA A 186 7.58 -1.72 -8.62
CA ALA A 186 8.14 -0.51 -8.02
C ALA A 186 9.35 -0.80 -7.12
N SER A 187 9.25 -1.74 -6.19
CA SER A 187 10.34 -2.21 -5.31
C SER A 187 11.49 -2.82 -6.09
N THR A 188 11.18 -3.71 -7.04
CA THR A 188 12.17 -4.38 -7.90
C THR A 188 13.02 -3.36 -8.67
N ILE A 189 12.38 -2.37 -9.30
CA ILE A 189 13.04 -1.33 -10.10
C ILE A 189 13.91 -0.44 -9.22
N LEU A 190 13.43 -0.02 -8.04
CA LEU A 190 14.20 0.77 -7.08
C LEU A 190 15.48 0.05 -6.64
N MET A 191 15.37 -1.25 -6.30
CA MET A 191 16.54 -2.06 -5.95
C MET A 191 17.52 -2.19 -7.13
N ALA A 192 17.01 -2.40 -8.35
CA ALA A 192 17.84 -2.53 -9.55
C ALA A 192 18.58 -1.23 -9.92
N GLN A 193 17.98 -0.07 -9.64
CA GLN A 193 18.64 1.23 -9.82
C GLN A 193 19.74 1.45 -8.79
N ALA A 194 19.51 1.02 -7.54
CA ALA A 194 20.47 1.19 -6.45
C ALA A 194 21.67 0.22 -6.53
N PHE A 195 21.47 -0.98 -7.07
CA PHE A 195 22.47 -2.05 -7.09
C PHE A 195 22.74 -2.56 -8.52
N PRO A 196 23.47 -1.78 -9.34
CA PRO A 196 23.66 -2.08 -10.77
C PRO A 196 24.45 -3.37 -11.06
N ALA A 197 25.19 -3.90 -10.08
CA ALA A 197 25.91 -5.17 -10.21
C ALA A 197 25.02 -6.40 -10.01
N SER A 198 23.83 -6.23 -9.43
CA SER A 198 22.91 -7.32 -9.05
C SER A 198 21.86 -7.60 -10.13
N THR A 199 21.24 -8.76 -10.02
CA THR A 199 20.12 -9.18 -10.90
C THR A 199 18.86 -9.41 -10.09
N PHE A 200 17.71 -9.08 -10.69
CA PHE A 200 16.42 -9.05 -10.01
C PHE A 200 15.39 -9.85 -10.81
N THR A 201 14.55 -10.59 -10.09
CA THR A 201 13.38 -11.26 -10.65
C THR A 201 12.15 -10.81 -9.87
N GLY A 202 11.25 -10.09 -10.51
CA GLY A 202 9.92 -9.78 -9.96
C GLY A 202 8.94 -10.89 -10.32
N ILE A 203 8.17 -11.38 -9.37
CA ILE A 203 7.23 -12.48 -9.51
C ILE A 203 5.85 -11.98 -9.08
N ASP A 204 4.83 -12.20 -9.89
CA ASP A 204 3.43 -11.94 -9.57
C ASP A 204 2.51 -12.89 -10.32
N VAL A 205 1.35 -13.20 -9.76
CA VAL A 205 0.33 -14.04 -10.44
C VAL A 205 -0.50 -13.23 -11.44
N HIS A 206 -0.54 -11.90 -11.30
CA HIS A 206 -1.35 -11.01 -12.13
C HIS A 206 -0.60 -10.62 -13.41
N ALA A 207 -1.02 -11.22 -14.54
CA ALA A 207 -0.31 -11.06 -15.81
C ALA A 207 -0.24 -9.61 -16.30
N GLU A 208 -1.32 -8.83 -16.12
CA GLU A 208 -1.37 -7.42 -16.51
C GLU A 208 -0.41 -6.56 -15.68
N SER A 209 -0.25 -6.86 -14.39
CA SER A 209 0.76 -6.22 -13.53
C SER A 209 2.17 -6.50 -14.06
N ILE A 210 2.47 -7.72 -14.48
CA ILE A 210 3.77 -8.09 -15.06
C ILE A 210 4.02 -7.36 -16.39
N VAL A 211 3.02 -7.18 -17.23
CA VAL A 211 3.14 -6.37 -18.46
C VAL A 211 3.53 -4.93 -18.11
N THR A 212 2.85 -4.34 -17.16
CA THR A 212 3.14 -2.99 -16.66
C THR A 212 4.54 -2.88 -16.05
N ALA A 213 4.94 -3.86 -15.23
CA ALA A 213 6.27 -3.90 -14.60
C ALA A 213 7.40 -3.95 -15.64
N ARG A 214 7.24 -4.74 -16.70
CA ARG A 214 8.22 -4.82 -17.82
C ARG A 214 8.35 -3.48 -18.55
N ALA A 215 7.25 -2.80 -18.85
CA ALA A 215 7.27 -1.49 -19.49
C ALA A 215 8.01 -0.47 -18.62
N ARG A 216 7.75 -0.44 -17.33
CA ARG A 216 8.40 0.46 -16.37
C ARG A 216 9.90 0.18 -16.18
N ALA A 217 10.29 -1.09 -16.14
CA ALA A 217 11.73 -1.45 -16.09
C ALA A 217 12.46 -1.00 -17.36
N HIS A 218 11.80 -1.06 -18.52
CA HIS A 218 12.33 -0.53 -19.77
C HIS A 218 12.51 0.99 -19.68
N ASP A 219 11.48 1.72 -19.24
CA ASP A 219 11.52 3.18 -19.11
C ASP A 219 12.53 3.66 -18.06
N ALA A 220 12.73 2.85 -17.01
CA ALA A 220 13.73 3.08 -15.98
C ALA A 220 15.16 2.68 -16.39
N GLY A 221 15.36 2.07 -17.57
CA GLY A 221 16.66 1.66 -18.08
C GLY A 221 17.33 0.52 -17.31
N VAL A 222 16.53 -0.41 -16.72
CA VAL A 222 17.04 -1.54 -15.91
C VAL A 222 16.70 -2.91 -16.48
N SER A 223 16.10 -3.00 -17.67
CA SER A 223 15.66 -4.25 -18.29
C SER A 223 16.78 -5.27 -18.59
N ASP A 224 18.03 -4.84 -18.61
CA ASP A 224 19.20 -5.69 -18.81
C ASP A 224 19.50 -6.60 -17.60
N ARG A 225 19.01 -6.23 -16.41
CA ARG A 225 19.25 -6.94 -15.16
C ARG A 225 18.00 -7.25 -14.35
N VAL A 226 16.81 -6.90 -14.88
CA VAL A 226 15.51 -7.18 -14.25
C VAL A 226 14.69 -8.09 -15.17
N ALA A 227 14.23 -9.21 -14.65
CA ALA A 227 13.25 -10.09 -15.29
C ALA A 227 11.93 -10.04 -14.49
N PHE A 228 10.80 -10.24 -15.19
CA PHE A 228 9.49 -10.38 -14.55
C PHE A 228 8.80 -11.66 -15.02
N GLU A 229 8.27 -12.41 -14.07
CA GLU A 229 7.65 -13.73 -14.26
C GLU A 229 6.20 -13.73 -13.78
N VAL A 230 5.30 -14.32 -14.56
CA VAL A 230 3.95 -14.64 -14.08
C VAL A 230 4.03 -16.02 -13.42
N ALA A 231 4.03 -16.05 -12.08
CA ALA A 231 4.13 -17.28 -11.31
C ALA A 231 3.51 -17.14 -9.93
N ASP A 232 3.16 -18.30 -9.34
CA ASP A 232 2.67 -18.39 -7.96
C ASP A 232 3.83 -18.32 -6.96
N ALA A 233 3.57 -17.72 -5.80
CA ALA A 233 4.56 -17.58 -4.72
C ALA A 233 5.05 -18.91 -4.14
N THR A 234 4.30 -20.00 -4.34
CA THR A 234 4.66 -21.36 -3.90
C THR A 234 5.48 -22.14 -4.92
N GLY A 235 5.75 -21.57 -6.13
CA GLY A 235 6.37 -22.33 -7.22
C GLY A 235 7.10 -21.50 -8.28
N PHE A 236 7.55 -20.27 -7.95
CA PHE A 236 8.32 -19.44 -8.89
C PHE A 236 9.69 -20.04 -9.25
N GLY A 237 10.21 -19.64 -10.41
CA GLY A 237 11.47 -20.14 -10.94
C GLY A 237 12.71 -19.62 -10.23
N GLY A 238 13.87 -20.18 -10.63
CA GLY A 238 15.17 -19.77 -10.10
C GLY A 238 15.52 -20.40 -8.75
N SER A 239 16.74 -20.14 -8.33
CA SER A 239 17.27 -20.61 -7.05
C SER A 239 18.56 -19.86 -6.71
N ARG A 240 19.07 -20.06 -5.49
CA ARG A 240 20.27 -19.41 -4.98
C ARG A 240 20.17 -17.89 -4.96
N TYR A 241 19.00 -17.39 -4.51
CA TYR A 241 18.81 -15.97 -4.27
C TYR A 241 19.53 -15.54 -3.00
N ASP A 242 20.23 -14.41 -3.03
CA ASP A 242 20.84 -13.79 -1.86
C ASP A 242 19.82 -13.08 -0.99
N LEU A 243 18.76 -12.56 -1.65
CA LEU A 243 17.60 -11.96 -1.01
C LEU A 243 16.32 -12.42 -1.71
N ILE A 244 15.34 -12.85 -0.93
CA ILE A 244 13.95 -12.97 -1.37
C ILE A 244 13.14 -11.99 -0.55
N ALA A 245 12.31 -11.17 -1.20
CA ALA A 245 11.51 -10.15 -0.55
C ALA A 245 10.02 -10.32 -0.84
N PHE A 246 9.19 -10.02 0.15
CA PHE A 246 7.75 -9.85 0.03
C PHE A 246 7.43 -8.44 0.51
N PHE A 247 6.82 -7.63 -0.34
CA PHE A 247 6.44 -6.26 -0.01
C PHE A 247 4.92 -6.17 0.03
N ASP A 248 4.37 -6.11 1.24
CA ASP A 248 2.93 -6.04 1.49
C ASP A 248 2.14 -7.12 0.72
N ALA A 249 2.69 -8.34 0.67
CA ALA A 249 2.19 -9.43 -0.18
C ALA A 249 1.93 -10.74 0.56
N LEU A 250 2.73 -11.09 1.58
CA LEU A 250 2.63 -12.40 2.24
C LEU A 250 1.26 -12.59 2.91
N HIS A 251 0.69 -11.54 3.50
CA HIS A 251 -0.61 -11.56 4.17
C HIS A 251 -1.79 -11.78 3.21
N ASP A 252 -1.59 -11.54 1.92
CA ASP A 252 -2.59 -11.72 0.85
C ASP A 252 -2.59 -13.13 0.25
N LEU A 253 -1.56 -13.94 0.56
CA LEU A 253 -1.44 -15.27 -0.03
C LEU A 253 -2.43 -16.27 0.59
N GLY A 254 -2.93 -17.18 -0.24
CA GLY A 254 -3.75 -18.30 0.22
C GLY A 254 -2.95 -19.36 0.98
N ASP A 255 -1.68 -19.58 0.60
CA ASP A 255 -0.74 -20.48 1.29
C ASP A 255 0.57 -19.76 1.63
N PRO A 256 0.58 -18.87 2.64
CA PRO A 256 1.78 -18.15 3.04
C PRO A 256 2.88 -19.06 3.60
N VAL A 257 2.53 -20.19 4.22
CA VAL A 257 3.49 -21.19 4.70
C VAL A 257 4.16 -21.91 3.53
N GLY A 258 3.39 -22.27 2.49
CA GLY A 258 3.94 -22.84 1.25
C GLY A 258 4.87 -21.87 0.53
N ALA A 259 4.50 -20.59 0.46
CA ALA A 259 5.34 -19.53 -0.09
C ALA A 259 6.63 -19.36 0.71
N ALA A 260 6.55 -19.31 2.05
CA ALA A 260 7.72 -19.27 2.92
C ALA A 260 8.63 -20.50 2.72
N ARG A 261 8.07 -21.69 2.60
CA ARG A 261 8.81 -22.94 2.34
C ARG A 261 9.53 -22.89 0.99
N HIS A 262 8.84 -22.42 -0.05
CA HIS A 262 9.44 -22.26 -1.37
C HIS A 262 10.57 -21.22 -1.36
N ALA A 263 10.34 -20.08 -0.74
CA ALA A 263 11.35 -19.04 -0.57
C ALA A 263 12.58 -19.57 0.18
N ARG A 264 12.38 -20.33 1.28
CA ARG A 264 13.48 -20.96 2.03
C ARG A 264 14.31 -21.90 1.16
N ALA A 265 13.66 -22.70 0.31
CA ALA A 265 14.34 -23.63 -0.59
C ALA A 265 15.07 -22.93 -1.75
N ALA A 266 14.59 -21.78 -2.19
CA ALA A 266 15.16 -20.99 -3.28
C ALA A 266 16.33 -20.09 -2.85
N LEU A 267 16.54 -19.85 -1.54
CA LEU A 267 17.64 -19.05 -1.03
C LEU A 267 19.00 -19.74 -1.25
N ALA A 268 20.02 -18.92 -1.48
CA ALA A 268 21.43 -19.32 -1.39
C ALA A 268 21.84 -19.56 0.08
N ASP A 269 22.98 -20.25 0.28
CA ASP A 269 23.57 -20.39 1.58
C ASP A 269 23.88 -19.00 2.19
N GLY A 270 23.38 -18.74 3.39
CA GLY A 270 23.48 -17.44 4.04
C GLY A 270 22.63 -16.33 3.41
N GLY A 271 21.69 -16.67 2.53
CA GLY A 271 20.67 -15.73 2.01
C GLY A 271 19.68 -15.31 3.10
N SER A 272 18.98 -14.21 2.86
CA SER A 272 17.94 -13.67 3.74
C SER A 272 16.60 -13.58 3.02
N CYS A 273 15.50 -13.78 3.76
CA CYS A 273 14.16 -13.41 3.31
C CYS A 273 13.72 -12.17 4.07
N MET A 274 13.31 -11.14 3.34
CA MET A 274 12.76 -9.90 3.87
C MET A 274 11.24 -9.89 3.72
N LEU A 275 10.54 -9.60 4.81
CA LEU A 275 9.12 -9.33 4.80
C LEU A 275 8.93 -7.86 5.14
N VAL A 276 8.25 -7.13 4.28
CA VAL A 276 7.71 -5.81 4.56
C VAL A 276 6.20 -5.98 4.60
N GLU A 277 5.60 -5.79 5.76
CA GLU A 277 4.18 -6.05 5.98
C GLU A 277 3.53 -4.87 6.70
N PRO A 278 2.21 -4.67 6.61
CA PRO A 278 1.52 -3.62 7.33
C PRO A 278 1.82 -3.66 8.83
N PHE A 279 2.05 -2.48 9.43
CA PHE A 279 2.28 -2.41 10.87
C PHE A 279 1.06 -2.87 11.65
N ALA A 280 1.24 -3.89 12.47
CA ALA A 280 0.22 -4.39 13.36
C ALA A 280 0.85 -4.87 14.67
N GLY A 281 0.18 -4.59 15.78
CA GLY A 281 0.42 -5.29 17.05
C GLY A 281 -0.20 -6.68 17.04
N ASP A 282 0.24 -7.54 17.95
CA ASP A 282 -0.19 -8.94 17.99
C ASP A 282 -1.60 -9.14 18.55
N ARG A 283 -2.17 -8.11 19.19
CA ARG A 283 -3.50 -8.16 19.81
C ARG A 283 -4.42 -7.09 19.21
N ILE A 284 -5.71 -7.36 19.24
CA ILE A 284 -6.72 -6.43 18.70
C ILE A 284 -6.61 -5.04 19.35
N GLU A 285 -6.45 -5.00 20.68
CA GLU A 285 -6.37 -3.75 21.44
C GLU A 285 -5.18 -2.88 21.05
N ASP A 286 -4.08 -3.45 20.56
CA ASP A 286 -2.91 -2.73 20.09
C ASP A 286 -3.18 -2.00 18.75
N ASN A 287 -4.21 -2.45 18.02
CA ASN A 287 -4.59 -1.96 16.69
C ASN A 287 -5.86 -1.08 16.70
N LEU A 288 -6.43 -0.77 17.87
CA LEU A 288 -7.58 0.12 18.00
C LEU A 288 -7.16 1.60 17.90
N ASN A 289 -6.63 1.98 16.76
CA ASN A 289 -6.10 3.29 16.44
C ASN A 289 -6.39 3.65 14.96
N PRO A 290 -6.15 4.90 14.50
CA PRO A 290 -6.47 5.31 13.12
C PRO A 290 -5.80 4.46 12.04
N VAL A 291 -4.54 4.03 12.23
CA VAL A 291 -3.80 3.19 11.26
C VAL A 291 -4.40 1.78 11.23
N GLY A 292 -4.62 1.17 12.40
CA GLY A 292 -5.27 -0.14 12.49
C GLY A 292 -6.67 -0.11 11.90
N ARG A 293 -7.46 0.95 12.14
CA ARG A 293 -8.78 1.12 11.53
C ARG A 293 -8.71 1.13 9.99
N MET A 294 -7.75 1.86 9.42
CA MET A 294 -7.54 1.90 7.97
C MET A 294 -7.17 0.50 7.43
N TYR A 295 -6.21 -0.15 8.05
CA TYR A 295 -5.76 -1.48 7.64
C TYR A 295 -6.82 -2.56 7.82
N TYR A 296 -7.59 -2.58 8.92
CA TYR A 296 -8.74 -3.49 9.05
C TYR A 296 -9.77 -3.28 7.93
N GLY A 297 -9.97 -2.03 7.49
CA GLY A 297 -10.84 -1.72 6.35
C GLY A 297 -10.34 -2.37 5.05
N PHE A 298 -9.08 -2.18 4.69
CA PHE A 298 -8.47 -2.83 3.53
C PHE A 298 -8.43 -4.34 3.69
N SER A 299 -8.04 -4.85 4.86
CA SER A 299 -8.02 -6.28 5.16
C SER A 299 -9.36 -6.95 4.89
N THR A 300 -10.46 -6.33 5.36
CA THR A 300 -11.82 -6.85 5.19
C THR A 300 -12.29 -6.82 3.74
N LEU A 301 -11.94 -5.77 3.00
CA LEU A 301 -12.48 -5.52 1.66
C LEU A 301 -11.59 -6.08 0.54
N VAL A 302 -10.31 -6.30 0.79
CA VAL A 302 -9.30 -6.72 -0.21
C VAL A 302 -8.54 -7.95 0.24
N CYS A 303 -7.71 -7.83 1.29
CA CYS A 303 -6.67 -8.82 1.59
C CYS A 303 -7.25 -10.16 2.06
N THR A 304 -8.18 -10.16 3.01
CA THR A 304 -8.84 -11.38 3.45
C THR A 304 -9.63 -12.04 2.32
N PRO A 305 -10.50 -11.33 1.55
CA PRO A 305 -11.12 -11.90 0.36
C PRO A 305 -10.12 -12.41 -0.68
N GLY A 306 -9.02 -11.67 -0.91
CA GLY A 306 -7.95 -12.07 -1.84
C GLY A 306 -7.33 -13.41 -1.45
N SER A 307 -6.90 -13.55 -0.21
CA SER A 307 -6.36 -14.78 0.33
C SER A 307 -7.37 -15.95 0.27
N LEU A 308 -8.65 -15.69 0.62
CA LEU A 308 -9.71 -16.69 0.57
C LEU A 308 -10.08 -17.13 -0.86
N SER A 309 -9.71 -16.39 -1.88
CA SER A 309 -9.93 -16.77 -3.30
C SER A 309 -8.88 -17.75 -3.84
N GLN A 310 -7.76 -17.92 -3.14
CA GLN A 310 -6.62 -18.72 -3.54
C GLN A 310 -6.64 -20.11 -2.86
N PRO A 311 -5.93 -21.11 -3.41
CA PRO A 311 -5.68 -22.36 -2.71
C PRO A 311 -5.02 -22.12 -1.33
N GLY A 312 -5.38 -22.92 -0.33
CA GLY A 312 -4.89 -22.76 1.05
C GLY A 312 -5.76 -21.87 1.91
N ARG A 313 -6.31 -20.76 1.40
CA ARG A 313 -7.34 -19.94 2.05
C ARG A 313 -6.98 -19.49 3.48
N ALA A 314 -5.70 -19.12 3.71
CA ALA A 314 -5.19 -18.82 5.05
C ALA A 314 -5.84 -17.58 5.70
N GLY A 315 -6.17 -16.55 4.92
CA GLY A 315 -6.88 -15.35 5.39
C GLY A 315 -6.13 -14.58 6.46
N LEU A 316 -4.80 -14.44 6.36
CA LEU A 316 -4.01 -13.72 7.36
C LEU A 316 -4.47 -12.27 7.54
N GLY A 317 -4.66 -11.55 6.44
CA GLY A 317 -5.02 -10.14 6.44
C GLY A 317 -3.89 -9.21 6.92
N THR A 318 -4.07 -7.92 6.70
CA THR A 318 -3.07 -6.89 7.01
C THR A 318 -2.70 -6.77 8.50
N GLN A 319 -3.53 -7.29 9.39
CA GLN A 319 -3.36 -7.16 10.85
C GLN A 319 -2.92 -8.49 11.49
N ALA A 320 -2.13 -9.27 10.76
CA ALA A 320 -1.60 -10.54 11.25
C ALA A 320 -0.70 -10.38 12.49
N GLY A 321 0.05 -9.28 12.59
CA GLY A 321 1.00 -9.02 13.66
C GLY A 321 2.33 -9.79 13.49
N GLU A 322 3.36 -9.36 14.23
CA GLU A 322 4.69 -9.96 14.13
C GLU A 322 4.71 -11.42 14.56
N ALA A 323 4.00 -11.76 15.64
CA ALA A 323 3.99 -13.13 16.17
C ALA A 323 3.48 -14.12 15.12
N ARG A 324 2.37 -13.81 14.44
CA ARG A 324 1.80 -14.69 13.42
C ARG A 324 2.66 -14.76 12.15
N LEU A 325 3.24 -13.64 11.70
CA LEU A 325 4.18 -13.64 10.57
C LEU A 325 5.42 -14.49 10.88
N ARG A 326 5.94 -14.39 12.09
CA ARG A 326 7.06 -15.20 12.58
C ARG A 326 6.71 -16.70 12.56
N GLU A 327 5.54 -17.09 13.05
CA GLU A 327 5.04 -18.48 12.98
C GLU A 327 5.02 -18.99 11.54
N VAL A 328 4.44 -18.24 10.61
CA VAL A 328 4.39 -18.60 9.17
C VAL A 328 5.77 -18.89 8.62
N MET A 329 6.76 -18.04 8.92
CA MET A 329 8.13 -18.23 8.43
C MET A 329 8.82 -19.44 9.06
N LEU A 330 8.62 -19.66 10.35
CA LEU A 330 9.18 -20.84 11.05
C LEU A 330 8.55 -22.14 10.56
N GLU A 331 7.21 -22.17 10.35
CA GLU A 331 6.51 -23.30 9.73
C GLU A 331 6.98 -23.54 8.27
N GLY A 332 7.39 -22.49 7.56
CA GLY A 332 8.03 -22.55 6.24
C GLY A 332 9.48 -23.07 6.27
N GLY A 333 10.05 -23.33 7.46
CA GLY A 333 11.37 -23.93 7.63
C GLY A 333 12.52 -22.94 7.79
N PHE A 334 12.26 -21.67 8.06
CA PHE A 334 13.29 -20.73 8.48
C PHE A 334 13.73 -21.02 9.92
N GLY A 335 15.04 -20.87 10.19
CA GLY A 335 15.60 -21.14 11.52
C GLY A 335 15.45 -19.97 12.49
N SER A 336 15.36 -18.75 11.97
CA SER A 336 15.23 -17.54 12.79
C SER A 336 14.44 -16.44 12.04
N VAL A 337 13.72 -15.63 12.82
CA VAL A 337 13.01 -14.44 12.33
C VAL A 337 13.23 -13.33 13.36
N ARG A 338 13.58 -12.13 12.90
CA ARG A 338 13.72 -10.96 13.75
C ARG A 338 13.10 -9.74 13.12
N ARG A 339 12.66 -8.79 13.92
CA ARG A 339 12.35 -7.44 13.44
C ARG A 339 13.66 -6.76 13.06
N ALA A 340 13.78 -6.34 11.82
CA ALA A 340 14.93 -5.63 11.29
C ALA A 340 14.74 -4.12 11.37
N ALA A 341 13.54 -3.63 10.99
CA ALA A 341 13.15 -2.24 11.03
C ALA A 341 11.63 -2.11 11.21
N GLU A 342 11.16 -0.88 11.44
CA GLU A 342 9.75 -0.54 11.45
C GLU A 342 9.54 0.90 11.04
N THR A 343 8.38 1.21 10.50
CA THR A 343 7.86 2.56 10.26
C THR A 343 6.46 2.66 10.88
N PRO A 344 5.85 3.83 10.94
CA PRO A 344 4.46 3.92 11.40
C PRO A 344 3.46 3.08 10.59
N LEU A 345 3.83 2.67 9.37
CA LEU A 345 2.95 1.94 8.44
C LEU A 345 3.41 0.51 8.17
N ASN A 346 4.69 0.15 8.41
CA ASN A 346 5.22 -1.17 8.07
C ASN A 346 6.06 -1.79 9.18
N LEU A 347 5.97 -3.11 9.28
CA LEU A 347 6.95 -3.98 9.94
C LEU A 347 7.91 -4.54 8.89
N VAL A 348 9.20 -4.55 9.20
CA VAL A 348 10.23 -5.19 8.38
C VAL A 348 10.87 -6.33 9.15
N LEU A 349 10.66 -7.56 8.69
CA LEU A 349 11.21 -8.76 9.32
C LEU A 349 12.29 -9.36 8.42
N GLU A 350 13.36 -9.86 9.03
CA GLU A 350 14.37 -10.70 8.40
C GLU A 350 14.20 -12.13 8.87
N ALA A 351 14.02 -13.07 7.92
CA ALA A 351 14.03 -14.50 8.19
C ALA A 351 15.27 -15.13 7.56
N ARG A 352 15.94 -16.02 8.30
CA ARG A 352 17.15 -16.71 7.88
C ARG A 352 17.07 -18.21 8.13
N ALA A 353 17.87 -18.96 7.35
CA ALA A 353 17.98 -20.40 7.46
C ALA A 353 18.48 -20.88 8.79
#